data_c4a8b7418b7709ecdf874269475469e6
#
_entry.id   c4a8b7418b7709ecdf874269475469e6
#
_cell.length_a   1.000
_cell.length_b   1.000
_cell.length_c   1.000
_cell.angle_alpha   90.00
_cell.angle_beta   90.00
_cell.angle_gamma   90.00
#
_symmetry.space_group_name_H-M   'P 1'
#
loop_
_entity.id
_entity.type
_entity.pdbx_description
1 polymer ?
#
loop_
_entity_poly.entity_id
_entity_poly.type
_entity_poly.pdbx_seq_one_letter_code
_entity_poly.pdbx_strand_id
1 'polypeptide(L)'
;KYKKAGGSGYLFRAATVQDFSAVTGACLLVRASVWDEVKGLDEKFAVAFNDVDFCLRVRDKGYRIVWTPYAQLTHYESKSRGGDEKDPVKAARFAAEQQRLYDVHGKADILDDPYYNPSLTHDREDFSESGDLRNLKEGKVTVRWRNA
;
A
#
# COMPACT_ATOMS: atom_id res chain seq x y z
N LYS A 1 8.52 0.57 6.69
CA LYS A 1 8.31 0.68 8.14
C LYS A 1 9.65 0.59 8.87
N TYR A 2 9.89 1.40 9.91
CA TYR A 2 11.12 1.40 10.74
C TYR A 2 12.45 1.77 10.06
N LYS A 3 12.44 2.47 8.93
CA LYS A 3 13.68 2.97 8.32
C LYS A 3 14.16 4.24 9.03
N LYS A 4 15.48 4.36 9.20
CA LYS A 4 16.08 5.60 9.72
C LYS A 4 15.76 6.76 8.78
N ALA A 5 15.45 7.92 9.34
CA ALA A 5 15.28 9.15 8.58
C ALA A 5 16.53 9.42 7.72
N GLY A 6 16.34 9.84 6.47
CA GLY A 6 17.42 10.09 5.51
C GLY A 6 17.99 8.88 4.77
N GLY A 7 17.48 7.66 5.03
CA GLY A 7 17.86 6.49 4.23
C GLY A 7 17.17 6.47 2.87
N SER A 8 17.91 6.19 1.78
CA SER A 8 17.38 6.14 0.40
C SER A 8 16.45 4.95 0.13
N GLY A 9 16.36 3.99 1.07
CA GLY A 9 15.54 2.79 0.90
C GLY A 9 16.08 1.82 -0.13
N TYR A 10 15.32 0.73 -0.38
CA TYR A 10 15.65 -0.25 -1.39
C TYR A 10 15.69 0.41 -2.78
N LEU A 11 16.79 0.27 -3.50
CA LEU A 11 17.01 0.86 -4.83
C LEU A 11 16.55 2.32 -4.92
N PHE A 12 16.91 3.15 -3.94
CA PHE A 12 16.56 4.56 -3.86
C PHE A 12 15.03 4.86 -3.83
N ARG A 13 14.18 3.90 -3.52
CA ARG A 13 12.71 4.09 -3.45
C ARG A 13 12.28 5.20 -2.50
N ALA A 14 13.06 5.49 -1.47
CA ALA A 14 12.79 6.59 -0.54
C ALA A 14 13.48 7.92 -0.92
N ALA A 15 14.05 8.03 -2.11
CA ALA A 15 14.73 9.23 -2.59
C ALA A 15 14.22 9.72 -3.96
N THR A 16 13.28 9.01 -4.58
CA THR A 16 12.75 9.33 -5.91
C THR A 16 11.25 9.52 -5.89
N VAL A 17 10.74 10.43 -6.70
CA VAL A 17 9.31 10.54 -6.97
C VAL A 17 8.88 9.33 -7.78
N GLN A 18 7.83 8.62 -7.35
CA GLN A 18 7.38 7.41 -8.01
C GLN A 18 5.90 7.11 -7.72
N ASP A 19 5.32 6.23 -8.51
CA ASP A 19 3.96 5.74 -8.30
C ASP A 19 3.94 4.56 -7.34
N PHE A 20 2.85 4.48 -6.58
CA PHE A 20 2.52 3.35 -5.72
C PHE A 20 1.05 2.94 -5.89
N SER A 21 0.72 1.73 -5.49
CA SER A 21 -0.67 1.29 -5.42
C SER A 21 -1.44 1.97 -4.31
N ALA A 22 -0.77 2.23 -3.19
CA ALA A 22 -1.34 2.96 -2.06
C ALA A 22 -0.25 3.66 -1.26
N VAL A 23 -0.63 4.71 -0.53
CA VAL A 23 0.21 5.43 0.42
C VAL A 23 -0.55 5.58 1.74
N THR A 24 0.17 5.79 2.84
CA THR A 24 -0.46 6.00 4.15
C THR A 24 -1.26 7.28 4.21
N GLY A 25 -2.43 7.23 4.83
CA GLY A 25 -3.26 8.40 5.13
C GLY A 25 -2.66 9.36 6.16
N ALA A 26 -1.54 9.00 6.82
CA ALA A 26 -0.87 9.87 7.77
C ALA A 26 -0.37 11.19 7.15
N CYS A 27 -0.08 11.18 5.83
CA CYS A 27 0.20 12.38 5.05
C CYS A 27 -0.23 12.15 3.60
N LEU A 28 -1.46 12.48 3.30
CA LEU A 28 -2.08 12.30 1.99
C LEU A 28 -2.69 13.62 1.52
N LEU A 29 -2.25 14.10 0.36
CA LEU A 29 -2.88 15.22 -0.34
C LEU A 29 -3.69 14.70 -1.52
N VAL A 30 -4.92 15.13 -1.64
CA VAL A 30 -5.83 14.76 -2.72
C VAL A 30 -6.59 15.99 -3.24
N ARG A 31 -6.92 16.01 -4.52
CA ARG A 31 -7.80 17.02 -5.10
C ARG A 31 -9.22 16.84 -4.54
N ALA A 32 -9.88 17.93 -4.16
CA ALA A 32 -11.25 17.88 -3.65
C ALA A 32 -12.21 17.16 -4.63
N SER A 33 -12.09 17.44 -5.93
CA SER A 33 -12.92 16.78 -6.95
C SER A 33 -12.72 15.25 -7.00
N VAL A 34 -11.50 14.74 -6.80
CA VAL A 34 -11.23 13.30 -6.74
C VAL A 34 -11.79 12.70 -5.45
N TRP A 35 -11.65 13.42 -4.33
CA TRP A 35 -12.24 13.02 -3.05
C TRP A 35 -13.76 12.85 -3.17
N ASP A 36 -14.43 13.83 -3.77
CA ASP A 36 -15.88 13.81 -3.97
C ASP A 36 -16.30 12.71 -4.94
N GLU A 37 -15.55 12.48 -6.02
CA GLU A 37 -15.82 11.44 -7.01
C GLU A 37 -15.76 10.04 -6.40
N VAL A 38 -14.76 9.76 -5.54
CA VAL A 38 -14.64 8.46 -4.87
C VAL A 38 -15.41 8.41 -3.54
N LYS A 39 -16.11 9.48 -3.16
CA LYS A 39 -16.91 9.59 -1.94
C LYS A 39 -16.12 9.46 -0.65
N GLY A 40 -14.88 9.99 -0.63
CA GLY A 40 -14.04 9.99 0.55
C GLY A 40 -13.60 8.59 1.02
N LEU A 41 -13.38 8.45 2.34
CA LEU A 41 -13.03 7.17 2.97
C LEU A 41 -14.28 6.31 3.20
N ASP A 42 -14.17 4.99 3.08
CA ASP A 42 -15.25 4.06 3.48
C ASP A 42 -15.21 3.85 5.00
N GLU A 43 -16.26 4.31 5.69
CA GLU A 43 -16.40 4.21 7.14
C GLU A 43 -16.45 2.77 7.67
N LYS A 44 -16.62 1.79 6.79
CA LYS A 44 -16.57 0.37 7.16
C LYS A 44 -15.13 -0.11 7.43
N PHE A 45 -14.12 0.67 7.07
CA PHE A 45 -12.74 0.52 7.52
C PHE A 45 -12.50 1.46 8.70
N ALA A 46 -12.85 1.02 9.89
CA ALA A 46 -12.83 1.88 11.08
C ALA A 46 -11.42 2.32 11.50
N VAL A 47 -10.40 1.49 11.24
CA VAL A 47 -9.03 1.75 11.70
C VAL A 47 -7.98 1.38 10.66
N ALA A 48 -7.98 0.15 10.13
CA ALA A 48 -6.98 -0.32 9.19
C ALA A 48 -7.50 -0.28 7.75
N PHE A 49 -6.58 -0.13 6.80
CA PHE A 49 -6.82 -0.23 5.37
C PHE A 49 -7.75 0.83 4.74
N ASN A 50 -8.23 1.82 5.49
CA ASN A 50 -9.06 2.89 4.95
C ASN A 50 -8.31 3.74 3.90
N ASP A 51 -7.03 3.98 4.10
CA ASP A 51 -6.13 4.65 3.16
C ASP A 51 -5.80 3.78 1.95
N VAL A 52 -5.61 2.48 2.15
CA VAL A 52 -5.39 1.51 1.07
C VAL A 52 -6.62 1.40 0.18
N ASP A 53 -7.81 1.17 0.76
CA ASP A 53 -9.09 1.16 0.06
C ASP A 53 -9.30 2.44 -0.76
N PHE A 54 -9.09 3.60 -0.13
CA PHE A 54 -9.20 4.89 -0.79
C PHE A 54 -8.29 5.00 -2.01
N CYS A 55 -7.01 4.66 -1.85
CA CYS A 55 -6.04 4.70 -2.94
C CYS A 55 -6.42 3.76 -4.09
N LEU A 56 -6.90 2.55 -3.79
CA LEU A 56 -7.34 1.61 -4.81
C LEU A 56 -8.55 2.15 -5.59
N ARG A 57 -9.56 2.71 -4.92
CA ARG A 57 -10.71 3.35 -5.59
C ARG A 57 -10.31 4.56 -6.44
N VAL A 58 -9.34 5.35 -6.00
CA VAL A 58 -8.78 6.46 -6.79
C VAL A 58 -8.09 5.93 -8.06
N ARG A 59 -7.33 4.84 -7.94
CA ARG A 59 -6.68 4.19 -9.09
C ARG A 59 -7.68 3.58 -10.07
N ASP A 60 -8.78 3.00 -9.59
CA ASP A 60 -9.84 2.44 -10.43
C ASP A 60 -10.53 3.51 -11.30
N LYS A 61 -10.46 4.78 -10.88
CA LYS A 61 -10.86 5.94 -11.69
C LYS A 61 -9.79 6.41 -12.69
N GLY A 62 -8.65 5.74 -12.77
CA GLY A 62 -7.56 6.09 -13.67
C GLY A 62 -6.58 7.13 -13.13
N TYR A 63 -6.70 7.55 -11.89
CA TYR A 63 -5.74 8.46 -11.26
C TYR A 63 -4.49 7.72 -10.77
N ARG A 64 -3.41 8.47 -10.63
CA ARG A 64 -2.12 7.98 -10.10
C ARG A 64 -1.99 8.32 -8.63
N ILE A 65 -1.39 7.42 -7.88
CA ILE A 65 -0.95 7.67 -6.50
C ILE A 65 0.55 7.94 -6.55
N VAL A 66 0.92 9.19 -6.38
CA VAL A 66 2.31 9.65 -6.50
C VAL A 66 2.90 9.89 -5.12
N TRP A 67 3.98 9.20 -4.82
CA TRP A 67 4.78 9.44 -3.63
C TRP A 67 5.95 10.38 -3.93
N THR A 68 6.25 11.29 -3.00
CA THR A 68 7.34 12.24 -3.12
C THR A 68 8.24 12.25 -1.87
N PRO A 69 9.58 12.22 -2.02
CA PRO A 69 10.49 12.32 -0.89
C PRO A 69 10.63 13.74 -0.32
N TYR A 70 10.09 14.74 -1.01
CA TYR A 70 10.26 16.14 -0.61
C TYR A 70 9.30 16.58 0.51
N ALA A 71 8.19 15.85 0.71
CA ALA A 71 7.30 16.06 1.85
C ALA A 71 7.73 15.12 2.98
N GLN A 72 8.50 15.65 3.94
CA GLN A 72 9.04 14.88 5.05
C GLN A 72 8.35 15.24 6.36
N LEU A 73 7.70 14.24 6.97
CA LEU A 73 7.02 14.37 8.26
C LEU A 73 7.40 13.19 9.16
N THR A 74 7.31 13.41 10.47
CA THR A 74 7.51 12.35 11.45
C THR A 74 6.15 11.82 11.89
N HIS A 75 5.91 10.53 11.63
CA HIS A 75 4.72 9.82 12.09
C HIS A 75 5.05 9.01 13.34
N TYR A 76 4.47 9.38 14.48
CA TYR A 76 4.62 8.65 15.74
C TYR A 76 3.57 7.53 15.80
N GLU A 77 3.82 6.44 15.07
CA GLU A 77 2.92 5.28 15.01
C GLU A 77 2.59 4.73 16.41
N SER A 78 1.35 4.28 16.56
CA SER A 78 0.85 3.59 17.78
C SER A 78 0.99 4.35 19.10
N LYS A 79 1.42 5.61 19.10
CA LYS A 79 1.63 6.39 20.32
C LYS A 79 0.34 6.63 21.10
N SER A 80 -0.79 6.77 20.40
CA SER A 80 -2.10 7.02 21.02
C SER A 80 -2.96 5.76 21.22
N ARG A 81 -2.72 4.67 20.46
CA ARG A 81 -3.57 3.47 20.46
C ARG A 81 -2.90 2.19 20.94
N GLY A 82 -1.56 2.19 21.08
CA GLY A 82 -0.79 0.96 21.30
C GLY A 82 -0.77 0.04 20.06
N GLY A 83 -0.02 -1.06 20.12
CA GLY A 83 0.01 -2.07 19.05
C GLY A 83 -1.27 -2.92 19.03
N ASP A 84 -1.78 -3.19 17.84
CA ASP A 84 -3.01 -4.01 17.68
C ASP A 84 -2.75 -5.51 17.92
N GLU A 85 -1.50 -5.95 17.84
CA GLU A 85 -1.13 -7.37 17.88
C GLU A 85 -1.32 -8.05 19.25
N LYS A 86 -1.36 -7.27 20.33
CA LYS A 86 -1.45 -7.81 21.72
C LYS A 86 -2.87 -7.87 22.28
N ASP A 87 -3.84 -7.29 21.58
CA ASP A 87 -5.22 -7.22 22.02
C ASP A 87 -6.10 -8.09 21.10
N PRO A 88 -6.72 -9.16 21.60
CA PRO A 88 -7.54 -10.06 20.78
C PRO A 88 -8.68 -9.37 20.04
N VAL A 89 -9.30 -8.35 20.64
CA VAL A 89 -10.41 -7.59 20.01
C VAL A 89 -9.89 -6.77 18.83
N LYS A 90 -8.73 -6.12 19.00
CA LYS A 90 -8.09 -5.35 17.93
C LYS A 90 -7.59 -6.25 16.81
N ALA A 91 -7.02 -7.41 17.15
CA ALA A 91 -6.57 -8.40 16.17
C ALA A 91 -7.75 -8.95 15.34
N ALA A 92 -8.88 -9.27 15.97
CA ALA A 92 -10.09 -9.73 15.28
C ALA A 92 -10.64 -8.64 14.34
N ARG A 93 -10.69 -7.37 14.78
CA ARG A 93 -11.09 -6.25 13.94
C ARG A 93 -10.15 -6.10 12.73
N PHE A 94 -8.83 -6.11 12.95
CA PHE A 94 -7.85 -6.01 11.87
C PHE A 94 -8.03 -7.13 10.82
N ALA A 95 -8.25 -8.36 11.26
CA ALA A 95 -8.52 -9.49 10.37
C ALA A 95 -9.82 -9.30 9.57
N ALA A 96 -10.86 -8.79 10.21
CA ALA A 96 -12.13 -8.51 9.53
C ALA A 96 -12.00 -7.38 8.49
N GLU A 97 -11.27 -6.31 8.80
CA GLU A 97 -11.01 -5.22 7.86
C GLU A 97 -10.11 -5.68 6.70
N GLN A 98 -9.13 -6.56 6.96
CA GLN A 98 -8.31 -7.18 5.91
C GLN A 98 -9.16 -8.07 4.98
N GLN A 99 -10.03 -8.90 5.54
CA GLN A 99 -10.93 -9.75 4.74
C GLN A 99 -11.84 -8.88 3.88
N ARG A 100 -12.42 -7.80 4.46
CA ARG A 100 -13.22 -6.86 3.71
C ARG A 100 -12.45 -6.22 2.55
N LEU A 101 -11.18 -5.85 2.75
CA LEU A 101 -10.35 -5.30 1.67
C LEU A 101 -10.23 -6.29 0.51
N TYR A 102 -10.01 -7.58 0.83
CA TYR A 102 -9.95 -8.64 -0.18
C TYR A 102 -11.29 -8.89 -0.88
N ASP A 103 -12.41 -8.78 -0.15
CA ASP A 103 -13.74 -8.98 -0.73
C ASP A 103 -14.13 -7.85 -1.69
N VAL A 104 -13.69 -6.61 -1.39
CA VAL A 104 -13.99 -5.43 -2.22
C VAL A 104 -13.11 -5.33 -3.44
N HIS A 105 -11.80 -5.56 -3.30
CA HIS A 105 -10.82 -5.27 -4.34
C HIS A 105 -10.22 -6.51 -5.01
N GLY A 106 -10.53 -7.73 -4.50
CA GLY A 106 -9.91 -8.96 -4.98
C GLY A 106 -8.52 -9.20 -4.36
N LYS A 107 -8.36 -10.32 -3.67
CA LYS A 107 -7.07 -10.68 -3.04
C LYS A 107 -5.94 -10.81 -4.07
N ALA A 108 -6.23 -11.41 -5.22
CA ALA A 108 -5.25 -11.62 -6.28
C ALA A 108 -4.75 -10.28 -6.84
N ASP A 109 -5.65 -9.32 -7.06
CA ASP A 109 -5.32 -7.99 -7.62
C ASP A 109 -4.51 -7.14 -6.63
N ILE A 110 -4.74 -7.32 -5.32
CA ILE A 110 -3.95 -6.67 -4.27
C ILE A 110 -2.54 -7.25 -4.19
N LEU A 111 -2.41 -8.58 -4.31
CA LEU A 111 -1.12 -9.27 -4.24
C LEU A 111 -0.29 -9.14 -5.52
N ASP A 112 -0.94 -8.94 -6.68
CA ASP A 112 -0.29 -8.64 -7.97
C ASP A 112 -0.08 -7.12 -8.14
N ASP A 113 0.58 -6.50 -7.16
CA ASP A 113 0.84 -5.05 -7.17
C ASP A 113 1.77 -4.66 -8.32
N PRO A 114 1.31 -3.83 -9.30
CA PRO A 114 2.10 -3.44 -10.46
C PRO A 114 3.33 -2.58 -10.13
N TYR A 115 3.41 -2.03 -8.92
CA TYR A 115 4.54 -1.23 -8.42
C TYR A 115 5.46 -2.02 -7.48
N TYR A 116 5.20 -3.32 -7.29
CA TYR A 116 6.05 -4.21 -6.51
C TYR A 116 6.73 -5.24 -7.43
N ASN A 117 8.02 -5.47 -7.24
CA ASN A 117 8.75 -6.43 -8.06
C ASN A 117 8.31 -7.87 -7.70
N PRO A 118 7.78 -8.65 -8.65
CA PRO A 118 7.28 -10.00 -8.38
C PRO A 118 8.36 -11.00 -7.94
N SER A 119 9.65 -10.66 -8.11
CA SER A 119 10.77 -11.46 -7.63
C SER A 119 11.08 -11.25 -6.15
N LEU A 120 10.41 -10.30 -5.50
CA LEU A 120 10.61 -10.02 -4.08
C LEU A 120 9.53 -10.71 -3.24
N THR A 121 9.91 -11.09 -2.00
CA THR A 121 8.97 -11.73 -1.08
C THR A 121 7.93 -10.75 -0.53
N HIS A 122 6.71 -11.23 -0.33
CA HIS A 122 5.66 -10.54 0.44
C HIS A 122 5.69 -10.90 1.94
N ASP A 123 6.52 -11.89 2.34
CA ASP A 123 6.55 -12.40 3.71
C ASP A 123 7.40 -11.55 4.65
N ARG A 124 8.27 -10.69 4.09
CA ARG A 124 9.20 -9.84 4.85
C ARG A 124 9.23 -8.42 4.29
N GLU A 125 9.52 -7.45 5.17
CA GLU A 125 9.56 -6.03 4.82
C GLU A 125 10.96 -5.56 4.34
N ASP A 126 11.89 -6.48 4.09
CA ASP A 126 13.30 -6.20 3.77
C ASP A 126 13.62 -6.19 2.28
N PHE A 127 12.60 -6.40 1.41
CA PHE A 127 12.77 -6.53 -0.03
C PHE A 127 13.73 -7.66 -0.44
N SER A 128 13.80 -8.73 0.36
CA SER A 128 14.57 -9.91 -0.02
C SER A 128 13.89 -10.68 -1.15
N GLU A 129 14.67 -11.49 -1.85
CA GLU A 129 14.17 -12.30 -2.95
C GLU A 129 13.10 -13.28 -2.47
N SER A 130 12.10 -13.51 -3.31
CA SER A 130 11.15 -14.59 -3.13
C SER A 130 11.87 -15.92 -3.31
N GLY A 131 11.68 -16.87 -2.39
CA GLY A 131 12.16 -18.23 -2.56
C GLY A 131 11.47 -18.98 -3.71
N ASP A 132 10.42 -18.43 -4.26
CA ASP A 132 9.68 -18.97 -5.39
C ASP A 132 10.16 -18.38 -6.73
N LEU A 133 11.25 -18.93 -7.25
CA LEU A 133 11.82 -18.54 -8.54
C LEU A 133 11.04 -19.10 -9.75
N ARG A 134 9.89 -19.75 -9.55
CA ARG A 134 9.12 -20.36 -10.64
C ARG A 134 8.71 -19.33 -11.70
N ASN A 135 8.38 -18.13 -11.29
CA ASN A 135 8.00 -17.04 -12.19
C ASN A 135 9.16 -16.54 -13.09
N LEU A 136 10.42 -16.68 -12.64
CA LEU A 136 11.59 -16.33 -13.42
C LEU A 136 11.97 -17.41 -14.43
N LYS A 137 11.77 -18.69 -14.09
CA LYS A 137 12.10 -19.83 -14.96
C LYS A 137 11.14 -19.99 -16.15
N GLU A 138 9.90 -19.53 -16.02
CA GLU A 138 8.88 -19.64 -17.07
C GLU A 138 8.88 -18.45 -18.05
N GLY A 139 9.77 -17.49 -17.92
CA GLY A 139 9.88 -16.34 -18.83
C GLY A 139 8.65 -15.43 -18.85
N LYS A 140 7.75 -15.58 -17.89
CA LYS A 140 6.53 -14.79 -17.76
C LYS A 140 6.79 -13.46 -17.07
N VAL A 141 7.69 -12.64 -17.60
CA VAL A 141 7.70 -11.22 -17.27
C VAL A 141 6.61 -10.56 -18.10
N THR A 142 5.40 -10.54 -17.60
CA THR A 142 4.32 -9.79 -18.22
C THR A 142 4.44 -8.33 -17.80
N VAL A 143 5.14 -7.54 -18.59
CA VAL A 143 5.12 -6.07 -18.45
C VAL A 143 3.74 -5.60 -18.92
N ARG A 144 2.84 -5.37 -17.98
CA ARG A 144 1.53 -4.76 -18.29
C ARG A 144 1.70 -3.25 -18.35
N TRP A 145 1.96 -2.74 -19.54
CA TRP A 145 1.74 -1.32 -19.80
C TRP A 145 0.22 -1.10 -19.89
N ARG A 146 -0.38 -0.49 -18.89
CA ARG A 146 -1.71 0.10 -19.08
C ARG A 146 -1.47 1.37 -19.89
N ASN A 147 -2.00 1.39 -21.10
CA ASN A 147 -2.01 2.60 -21.93
C ASN A 147 -2.66 3.74 -21.11
N ALA A 148 -1.96 4.87 -21.05
CA ALA A 148 -2.45 6.09 -20.45
C ALA A 148 -3.62 6.65 -21.26
#